data_951a3fcbf93a0b040814aae91c9d3fae
#
_entry.id   951a3fcbf93a0b040814aae91c9d3fae
#
_cell.length_a   1.000
_cell.length_b   1.000
_cell.length_c   1.000
_cell.angle_alpha   90.00
_cell.angle_beta   90.00
_cell.angle_gamma   90.00
#
_symmetry.space_group_name_H-M   'P 1'
#
loop_
_entity.id
_entity.type
_entity.pdbx_description
1 polymer ?
#
loop_
_entity_poly.entity_id
_entity_poly.type
_entity_poly.pdbx_seq_one_letter_code
_entity_poly.pdbx_strand_id
1 'polypeptide(L)'
;MLTFEKVLDVFKDYLAEDTRYEIVMTSHGYTVLEWDSTAKTWMSAELCATPEIMRDILFDDFTGYLEYKAIIENGEITETEQAKITEQGQTLLEKLR
;
A
#
# COMPACT_ATOMS: atom_id res chain seq x y z
N MET A 1 -14.54 11.59 -10.19
CA MET A 1 -14.78 11.03 -8.84
C MET A 1 -13.90 9.79 -8.62
N LEU A 2 -13.25 9.72 -7.46
CA LEU A 2 -12.43 8.55 -7.13
C LEU A 2 -13.34 7.36 -6.81
N THR A 3 -12.97 6.17 -7.32
CA THR A 3 -13.70 4.93 -7.06
C THR A 3 -12.74 3.89 -6.47
N PHE A 4 -13.29 2.88 -5.80
CA PHE A 4 -12.48 1.77 -5.28
C PHE A 4 -11.75 1.05 -6.41
N GLU A 5 -12.42 0.83 -7.53
CA GLU A 5 -11.84 0.15 -8.69
C GLU A 5 -10.64 0.92 -9.24
N LYS A 6 -10.70 2.24 -9.26
CA LYS A 6 -9.59 3.08 -9.73
C LYS A 6 -8.40 2.96 -8.79
N VAL A 7 -8.63 3.00 -7.47
CA VAL A 7 -7.58 2.85 -6.48
C VAL A 7 -6.91 1.48 -6.62
N LEU A 8 -7.71 0.42 -6.72
CA LEU A 8 -7.19 -0.93 -6.89
C LEU A 8 -6.38 -1.07 -8.18
N ASP A 9 -6.83 -0.47 -9.27
CA ASP A 9 -6.12 -0.52 -10.55
C ASP A 9 -4.75 0.16 -10.45
N VAL A 10 -4.69 1.33 -9.81
CA VAL A 10 -3.43 2.08 -9.68
C VAL A 10 -2.43 1.35 -8.80
N PHE A 11 -2.88 0.69 -7.73
CA PHE A 11 -2.00 0.00 -6.78
C PHE A 11 -1.82 -1.50 -7.07
N LYS A 12 -2.37 -2.02 -8.16
CA LYS A 12 -2.38 -3.46 -8.43
C LYS A 12 -0.99 -4.08 -8.49
N ASP A 13 -0.01 -3.39 -9.09
CA ASP A 13 1.34 -3.93 -9.21
C ASP A 13 2.03 -4.00 -7.85
N TYR A 14 1.83 -2.97 -7.02
CA TYR A 14 2.31 -2.98 -5.65
C TYR A 14 1.68 -4.12 -4.85
N LEU A 15 0.37 -4.29 -4.93
CA LEU A 15 -0.34 -5.33 -4.18
C LEU A 15 0.09 -6.73 -4.61
N ALA A 16 0.45 -6.92 -5.87
CA ALA A 16 0.98 -8.19 -6.35
C ALA A 16 2.38 -8.48 -5.79
N GLU A 17 3.17 -7.45 -5.52
CA GLU A 17 4.53 -7.59 -5.02
C GLU A 17 4.61 -7.74 -3.50
N ASP A 18 3.83 -6.95 -2.76
CA ASP A 18 3.86 -6.95 -1.29
C ASP A 18 2.78 -7.89 -0.74
N THR A 19 3.19 -9.13 -0.49
CA THR A 19 2.28 -10.19 -0.04
C THR A 19 1.85 -10.06 1.43
N ARG A 20 2.34 -9.05 2.16
CA ARG A 20 1.91 -8.80 3.53
C ARG A 20 0.51 -8.21 3.60
N TYR A 21 0.05 -7.58 2.51
CA TYR A 21 -1.25 -6.93 2.48
C TYR A 21 -2.14 -7.56 1.43
N GLU A 22 -3.41 -7.68 1.77
CA GLU A 22 -4.41 -8.22 0.86
C GLU A 22 -5.70 -7.43 1.04
N ILE A 23 -6.41 -7.21 -0.06
CA ILE A 23 -7.68 -6.52 -0.02
C ILE A 23 -8.78 -7.52 -0.30
N VAL A 24 -9.74 -7.60 0.61
CA VAL A 24 -10.88 -8.49 0.50
C VAL A 24 -12.17 -7.70 0.55
N MET A 25 -13.19 -8.22 -0.11
CA MET A 25 -14.54 -7.68 -0.03
C MET A 25 -15.31 -8.46 1.03
N THR A 26 -15.85 -7.75 2.02
CA THR A 26 -16.71 -8.33 3.05
C THR A 26 -18.11 -7.76 2.91
N SER A 27 -19.02 -8.25 3.74
CA SER A 27 -20.39 -7.70 3.79
C SER A 27 -20.42 -6.23 4.19
N HIS A 28 -19.34 -5.72 4.78
CA HIS A 28 -19.24 -4.32 5.20
C HIS A 28 -18.42 -3.45 4.22
N GLY A 29 -17.82 -4.05 3.19
CA GLY A 29 -17.05 -3.33 2.18
C GLY A 29 -15.64 -3.84 2.04
N TYR A 30 -14.82 -3.10 1.28
CA TYR A 30 -13.42 -3.45 1.10
C TYR A 30 -12.64 -3.31 2.41
N THR A 31 -11.79 -4.31 2.68
CA THR A 31 -11.01 -4.39 3.92
C THR A 31 -9.57 -4.74 3.58
N VAL A 32 -8.62 -4.00 4.13
CA VAL A 32 -7.19 -4.29 3.98
C VAL A 32 -6.76 -5.19 5.13
N LEU A 33 -6.20 -6.35 4.79
CA LEU A 33 -5.67 -7.31 5.76
C LEU A 33 -4.15 -7.26 5.74
N GLU A 34 -3.54 -7.39 6.92
CA GLU A 34 -2.09 -7.49 7.04
C GLU A 34 -1.71 -8.86 7.58
N TRP A 35 -0.80 -9.55 6.89
CA TRP A 35 -0.36 -10.90 7.25
C TRP A 35 0.87 -10.85 8.16
N ASP A 36 0.82 -11.63 9.26
CA ASP A 36 1.97 -11.85 10.13
C ASP A 36 2.55 -13.22 9.78
N SER A 37 3.70 -13.22 9.11
CA SER A 37 4.36 -14.44 8.65
C SER A 37 4.95 -15.28 9.79
N THR A 38 5.23 -14.66 10.93
CA THR A 38 5.74 -15.36 12.11
C THR A 38 4.62 -16.11 12.84
N ALA A 39 3.52 -15.42 13.10
CA ALA A 39 2.35 -16.00 13.77
C ALA A 39 1.46 -16.80 12.80
N LYS A 40 1.66 -16.64 11.49
CA LYS A 40 0.87 -17.28 10.42
C LYS A 40 -0.62 -17.00 10.56
N THR A 41 -0.93 -15.74 10.78
CA THR A 41 -2.31 -15.26 10.90
C THR A 41 -2.41 -13.80 10.43
N TRP A 42 -3.63 -13.34 10.21
CA TRP A 42 -3.87 -11.93 9.93
C TRP A 42 -3.74 -11.14 11.22
N MET A 43 -2.91 -10.09 11.21
CA MET A 43 -2.66 -9.30 12.41
C MET A 43 -3.51 -8.04 12.49
N SER A 44 -4.10 -7.61 11.38
CA SER A 44 -4.98 -6.46 11.38
C SER A 44 -5.97 -6.51 10.22
N ALA A 45 -7.06 -5.78 10.38
CA ALA A 45 -8.07 -5.61 9.34
C ALA A 45 -8.56 -4.16 9.42
N GLU A 46 -8.46 -3.43 8.32
CA GLU A 46 -8.91 -2.04 8.24
C GLU A 46 -10.00 -1.90 7.20
N LEU A 47 -11.19 -1.46 7.64
CA LEU A 47 -12.30 -1.20 6.73
C LEU A 47 -12.05 0.09 5.96
N CYS A 48 -12.19 0.02 4.63
CA CYS A 48 -12.10 1.18 3.76
C CYS A 48 -13.50 1.70 3.49
N ALA A 49 -13.95 2.66 4.29
CA ALA A 49 -15.30 3.21 4.16
C ALA A 49 -15.47 4.02 2.86
N THR A 50 -14.39 4.62 2.35
CA THR A 50 -14.41 5.39 1.11
C THR A 50 -13.18 5.08 0.27
N PRO A 51 -13.22 5.35 -1.06
CA PRO A 51 -12.04 5.19 -1.90
C PRO A 51 -10.85 6.04 -1.44
N GLU A 52 -11.10 7.21 -0.87
CA GLU A 52 -10.06 8.10 -0.36
C GLU A 52 -9.34 7.47 0.82
N ILE A 53 -10.07 6.80 1.71
CA ILE A 53 -9.46 6.07 2.84
C ILE A 53 -8.60 4.91 2.32
N MET A 54 -9.11 4.16 1.36
CA MET A 54 -8.33 3.08 0.73
C MET A 54 -7.05 3.61 0.09
N ARG A 55 -7.15 4.71 -0.66
CA ARG A 55 -5.99 5.37 -1.27
C ARG A 55 -4.94 5.70 -0.23
N ASP A 56 -5.36 6.31 0.88
CA ASP A 56 -4.42 6.76 1.91
C ASP A 56 -3.75 5.57 2.62
N ILE A 57 -4.50 4.51 2.91
CA ILE A 57 -3.95 3.29 3.51
C ILE A 57 -2.93 2.65 2.56
N LEU A 58 -3.30 2.45 1.31
CA LEU A 58 -2.41 1.80 0.33
C LEU A 58 -1.19 2.66 0.01
N PHE A 59 -1.34 3.98 0.01
CA PHE A 59 -0.21 4.89 -0.19
C PHE A 59 0.81 4.77 0.95
N ASP A 60 0.34 4.74 2.20
CA ASP A 60 1.22 4.56 3.35
C ASP A 60 1.91 3.20 3.32
N ASP A 61 1.17 2.14 2.99
CA ASP A 61 1.74 0.79 2.89
C ASP A 61 2.77 0.71 1.77
N PHE A 62 2.48 1.34 0.62
CA PHE A 62 3.39 1.36 -0.53
C PHE A 62 4.71 2.07 -0.20
N THR A 63 4.64 3.27 0.39
CA THR A 63 5.85 4.01 0.73
C THR A 63 6.64 3.30 1.82
N GLY A 64 5.96 2.73 2.82
CA GLY A 64 6.60 1.95 3.86
C GLY A 64 7.32 0.71 3.31
N TYR A 65 6.73 0.04 2.33
CA TYR A 65 7.35 -1.10 1.67
C TYR A 65 8.64 -0.71 0.94
N LEU A 66 8.63 0.40 0.21
CA LEU A 66 9.82 0.90 -0.50
C LEU A 66 10.92 1.30 0.48
N GLU A 67 10.57 1.95 1.58
CA GLU A 67 11.51 2.31 2.63
C GLU A 67 12.14 1.07 3.26
N TYR A 68 11.32 0.06 3.55
CA TYR A 68 11.80 -1.20 4.11
C TYR A 68 12.78 -1.89 3.16
N LYS A 69 12.47 -1.95 1.85
CA LYS A 69 13.37 -2.54 0.86
C LYS A 69 14.71 -1.79 0.80
N ALA A 70 14.69 -0.47 0.86
CA ALA A 70 15.89 0.34 0.85
C ALA A 70 16.77 0.04 2.06
N ILE A 71 16.18 -0.10 3.24
CA ILE A 71 16.92 -0.45 4.47
C ILE A 71 17.53 -1.85 4.36
N ILE A 72 16.78 -2.82 3.85
CA ILE A 72 17.28 -4.20 3.70
C ILE A 72 18.45 -4.25 2.71
N GLU A 73 18.36 -3.52 1.59
CA GLU A 73 19.39 -3.55 0.55
C GLU A 73 20.65 -2.76 0.93
N ASN A 74 20.50 -1.62 1.60
CA ASN A 74 21.59 -0.67 1.80
C ASN A 74 21.90 -0.37 3.27
N GLY A 75 21.14 -0.92 4.20
CA GLY A 75 21.30 -0.66 5.63
C GLY A 75 20.68 0.63 6.11
N GLU A 76 20.38 1.56 5.21
CA GLU A 76 19.76 2.85 5.55
C GLU A 76 19.05 3.42 4.33
N ILE A 77 18.25 4.46 4.55
CA ILE A 77 17.60 5.19 3.45
C ILE A 77 18.43 6.44 3.19
N THR A 78 19.06 6.53 2.01
CA THR A 78 19.80 7.71 1.60
C THR A 78 18.84 8.81 1.13
N GLU A 79 19.34 10.05 1.03
CA GLU A 79 18.55 11.16 0.50
C GLU A 79 18.08 10.88 -0.93
N THR A 80 18.95 10.27 -1.75
CA THR A 80 18.61 9.91 -3.13
C THR A 80 17.48 8.88 -3.17
N GLU A 81 17.54 7.87 -2.30
CA GLU A 81 16.50 6.85 -2.23
C GLU A 81 15.18 7.43 -1.72
N GLN A 82 15.23 8.29 -0.72
CA GLN A 82 14.04 8.95 -0.22
C GLN A 82 13.38 9.80 -1.31
N ALA A 83 14.18 10.51 -2.11
CA ALA A 83 13.65 11.30 -3.23
C ALA A 83 12.96 10.41 -4.26
N LYS A 84 13.53 9.24 -4.57
CA LYS A 84 12.91 8.28 -5.50
C LYS A 84 11.59 7.74 -4.96
N ILE A 85 11.55 7.41 -3.67
CA ILE A 85 10.32 6.90 -3.03
C ILE A 85 9.23 7.96 -3.09
N THR A 86 9.56 9.20 -2.77
CA THR A 86 8.63 10.32 -2.83
C THR A 86 8.10 10.51 -4.25
N GLU A 87 8.99 10.46 -5.25
CA GLU A 87 8.61 10.61 -6.66
C GLU A 87 7.67 9.48 -7.10
N GLN A 88 7.97 8.23 -6.75
CA GLN A 88 7.12 7.09 -7.09
C GLN A 88 5.74 7.23 -6.45
N GLY A 89 5.68 7.66 -5.19
CA GLY A 89 4.42 7.91 -4.51
C GLY A 89 3.60 8.99 -5.20
N GLN A 90 4.23 10.10 -5.57
CA GLN A 90 3.54 11.18 -6.26
C GLN A 90 3.00 10.73 -7.62
N THR A 91 3.76 9.90 -8.34
CA THR A 91 3.31 9.35 -9.63
C THR A 91 2.01 8.57 -9.47
N LEU A 92 1.91 7.73 -8.42
CA LEU A 92 0.69 6.98 -8.17
C LEU A 92 -0.47 7.90 -7.79
N LEU A 93 -0.24 8.89 -6.93
CA LEU A 93 -1.28 9.84 -6.53
C LEU A 93 -1.80 10.64 -7.72
N GLU A 94 -0.93 11.02 -8.65
CA GLU A 94 -1.35 11.73 -9.85
C GLU A 94 -2.29 10.91 -10.73
N LYS A 95 -2.07 9.60 -10.80
CA LYS A 95 -2.95 8.69 -11.53
C LYS A 95 -4.35 8.60 -10.93
N LEU A 96 -4.51 8.99 -9.66
CA LEU A 96 -5.78 8.95 -8.94
C LEU A 96 -6.56 10.26 -8.99
N ARG A 97 -6.01 11.29 -9.62
CA ARG A 97 -6.68 12.58 -9.79
C ARG A 97 -7.67 12.57 -10.95
#